data_5b7931bbaf3f0263266e64bdca82ea0b
#
_entry.id   5b7931bbaf3f0263266e64bdca82ea0b
#
_cell.length_a   1.000
_cell.length_b   1.000
_cell.length_c   1.000
_cell.angle_alpha   90.00
_cell.angle_beta   90.00
_cell.angle_gamma   90.00
#
_symmetry.space_group_name_H-M   'P 1'
#
loop_
_entity.id
_entity.type
_entity.pdbx_description
1 polymer ?
#
loop_
_entity_poly.entity_id
_entity_poly.type
_entity_poly.pdbx_seq_one_letter_code
_entity_poly.pdbx_strand_id
1 'polypeptide(L)'
;METRIEQLKKEYKKDEQNILDDFFTFLKFKSISSEPQYGEEVKNCANWLVNYLKNLKFDTEIWDTEGHPVIFAQNLKAGSEFPTLLIYNHYDVQPVDPLDLWVSDPFKPEIRDGQIYARGAQDNKGQCFYTLQALKNLLKEDGSLPINIKLCIEGEEECGSVSLSSLLKEKSKELKADYLAIVDLGIRSLNHPSITLGIRGIITMDLEVLGAKTDAHSGSNGGLLYNPNHALIELLALLRDSDGHIQVPSFYDDVLPLSVDDKELISFEFDEHEYSEMFGALPTGGEKNYSPLERNWMRPTLEINGITGGYSGSGFKTVIPAVALAKISCRLVPNQDPEKIARLVKNFLEKNAPKGVKVNVHLHKGGGKALHSNPTSKVVCAFKEAYSEVFQKPCNFVFEGASIPVVTELGLAAKAEVVLVGLGLPDDCIHAPNEHFGIDRLEKGYLTIARAIELLGKK
;
A
#
# COMPACT_ATOMS: atom_id res chain seq x y z
N MET A 1 -15.14 36.67 9.75
CA MET A 1 -15.49 35.52 10.60
C MET A 1 -14.34 34.52 10.48
N GLU A 2 -13.95 33.94 11.58
CA GLU A 2 -12.95 32.89 11.62
C GLU A 2 -13.45 31.63 10.89
N THR A 3 -12.59 31.04 10.06
CA THR A 3 -12.96 29.81 9.34
C THR A 3 -12.92 28.59 10.28
N ARG A 4 -13.61 27.50 9.90
CA ARG A 4 -13.58 26.27 10.70
C ARG A 4 -12.17 25.68 10.82
N ILE A 5 -11.38 25.74 9.76
CA ILE A 5 -9.97 25.31 9.77
C ILE A 5 -9.13 26.12 10.77
N GLU A 6 -9.31 27.44 10.83
CA GLU A 6 -8.61 28.28 11.82
C GLU A 6 -8.98 27.92 13.26
N GLN A 7 -10.25 27.58 13.53
CA GLN A 7 -10.70 27.11 14.85
C GLN A 7 -10.02 25.80 15.22
N LEU A 8 -10.10 24.77 14.35
CA LEU A 8 -9.46 23.47 14.56
C LEU A 8 -7.95 23.61 14.77
N LYS A 9 -7.30 24.50 14.00
CA LYS A 9 -5.87 24.78 14.15
C LYS A 9 -5.52 25.37 15.51
N LYS A 10 -6.34 26.27 16.02
CA LYS A 10 -6.16 26.84 17.38
C LYS A 10 -6.30 25.76 18.43
N GLU A 11 -7.27 24.85 18.30
CA GLU A 11 -7.45 23.74 19.24
C GLU A 11 -6.24 22.79 19.22
N TYR A 12 -5.72 22.46 18.03
CA TYR A 12 -4.50 21.66 17.89
C TYR A 12 -3.31 22.33 18.61
N LYS A 13 -3.08 23.62 18.35
CA LYS A 13 -1.96 24.37 18.92
C LYS A 13 -2.01 24.51 20.45
N LYS A 14 -3.20 24.52 21.05
CA LYS A 14 -3.35 24.52 22.53
C LYS A 14 -2.86 23.22 23.16
N ASP A 15 -2.94 22.07 22.46
CA ASP A 15 -2.60 20.75 22.99
C ASP A 15 -1.34 20.16 22.32
N GLU A 16 -0.65 20.93 21.47
CA GLU A 16 0.42 20.47 20.59
C GLU A 16 1.51 19.67 21.32
N GLN A 17 1.94 20.13 22.50
CA GLN A 17 2.96 19.44 23.27
C GLN A 17 2.48 18.05 23.74
N ASN A 18 1.24 17.96 24.25
CA ASN A 18 0.68 16.66 24.67
C ASN A 18 0.48 15.73 23.47
N ILE A 19 0.10 16.29 22.30
CA ILE A 19 -0.02 15.53 21.05
C ILE A 19 1.34 14.93 20.68
N LEU A 20 2.41 15.70 20.72
CA LEU A 20 3.75 15.21 20.42
C LEU A 20 4.23 14.17 21.44
N ASP A 21 3.98 14.37 22.72
CA ASP A 21 4.36 13.42 23.80
C ASP A 21 3.62 12.07 23.64
N ASP A 22 2.32 12.10 23.34
CA ASP A 22 1.52 10.91 23.06
C ASP A 22 2.05 10.21 21.79
N PHE A 23 2.35 10.96 20.72
CA PHE A 23 2.88 10.41 19.48
C PHE A 23 4.27 9.78 19.70
N PHE A 24 5.14 10.43 20.43
CA PHE A 24 6.46 9.88 20.76
C PHE A 24 6.34 8.60 21.61
N THR A 25 5.32 8.51 22.44
CA THR A 25 5.04 7.26 23.17
C THR A 25 4.64 6.14 22.21
N PHE A 26 3.80 6.43 21.23
CA PHE A 26 3.38 5.46 20.21
C PHE A 26 4.55 4.99 19.34
N LEU A 27 5.46 5.90 18.95
CA LEU A 27 6.64 5.58 18.14
C LEU A 27 7.69 4.71 18.84
N LYS A 28 7.72 4.68 20.18
CA LYS A 28 8.68 3.88 20.94
C LYS A 28 8.42 2.38 20.89
N PHE A 29 7.19 1.94 20.56
CA PHE A 29 6.90 0.52 20.41
C PHE A 29 7.59 -0.04 19.17
N LYS A 30 8.40 -1.09 19.36
CA LYS A 30 9.09 -1.82 18.28
C LYS A 30 8.14 -2.82 17.65
N SER A 31 7.06 -2.35 17.07
CA SER A 31 6.00 -3.20 16.49
C SER A 31 6.37 -3.75 15.11
N ILE A 32 7.56 -4.35 14.98
CA ILE A 32 8.04 -5.00 13.75
C ILE A 32 7.31 -6.33 13.59
N SER A 33 6.38 -6.41 12.64
CA SER A 33 5.50 -7.57 12.46
C SER A 33 6.20 -8.78 11.83
N SER A 34 7.16 -8.54 10.95
CA SER A 34 7.85 -9.59 10.19
C SER A 34 8.88 -10.39 11.00
N GLU A 35 9.22 -9.95 12.21
CA GLU A 35 10.27 -10.55 13.03
C GLU A 35 9.71 -11.11 14.35
N PRO A 36 9.76 -12.45 14.56
CA PRO A 36 9.12 -13.10 15.72
C PRO A 36 9.58 -12.60 17.10
N GLN A 37 10.82 -12.09 17.22
CA GLN A 37 11.34 -11.56 18.49
C GLN A 37 10.61 -10.29 18.96
N TYR A 38 9.90 -9.58 18.08
CA TYR A 38 9.13 -8.39 18.42
C TYR A 38 7.63 -8.65 18.67
N GLY A 39 7.19 -9.92 18.62
CA GLY A 39 5.77 -10.26 18.79
C GLY A 39 5.13 -9.72 20.07
N GLU A 40 5.88 -9.65 21.19
CA GLU A 40 5.40 -9.05 22.44
C GLU A 40 5.29 -7.52 22.33
N GLU A 41 6.23 -6.87 21.64
CA GLU A 41 6.18 -5.42 21.39
C GLU A 41 5.01 -5.03 20.48
N VAL A 42 4.66 -5.86 19.49
CA VAL A 42 3.46 -5.70 18.66
C VAL A 42 2.20 -5.75 19.52
N LYS A 43 2.10 -6.71 20.46
CA LYS A 43 0.98 -6.82 21.40
C LYS A 43 0.92 -5.64 22.37
N ASN A 44 2.06 -5.18 22.87
CA ASN A 44 2.14 -4.00 23.76
C ASN A 44 1.64 -2.74 23.05
N CYS A 45 2.00 -2.57 21.77
CA CYS A 45 1.50 -1.50 20.92
C CYS A 45 -0.02 -1.57 20.74
N ALA A 46 -0.56 -2.75 20.43
CA ALA A 46 -1.99 -2.97 20.33
C ALA A 46 -2.74 -2.64 21.62
N ASN A 47 -2.23 -3.08 22.76
CA ASN A 47 -2.83 -2.80 24.07
C ASN A 47 -2.82 -1.30 24.39
N TRP A 48 -1.76 -0.59 24.03
CA TRP A 48 -1.70 0.86 24.20
C TRP A 48 -2.79 1.56 23.36
N LEU A 49 -2.95 1.19 22.08
CA LEU A 49 -3.99 1.72 21.20
C LEU A 49 -5.40 1.43 21.74
N VAL A 50 -5.66 0.21 22.22
CA VAL A 50 -6.95 -0.15 22.83
C VAL A 50 -7.25 0.74 24.04
N ASN A 51 -6.27 0.95 24.92
CA ASN A 51 -6.45 1.82 26.08
C ASN A 51 -6.67 3.28 25.66
N TYR A 52 -5.95 3.74 24.65
CA TYR A 52 -6.13 5.07 24.07
C TYR A 52 -7.58 5.27 23.56
N LEU A 53 -8.09 4.34 22.77
CA LEU A 53 -9.44 4.36 22.23
C LEU A 53 -10.54 4.24 23.29
N LYS A 54 -10.33 3.40 24.32
CA LYS A 54 -11.25 3.32 25.48
C LYS A 54 -11.34 4.65 26.22
N ASN A 55 -10.24 5.38 26.37
CA ASN A 55 -10.23 6.71 26.98
C ASN A 55 -11.04 7.72 26.13
N LEU A 56 -11.08 7.54 24.82
CA LEU A 56 -11.94 8.29 23.88
C LEU A 56 -13.39 7.80 23.84
N LYS A 57 -13.77 6.84 24.71
CA LYS A 57 -15.14 6.28 24.79
C LYS A 57 -15.59 5.55 23.51
N PHE A 58 -14.66 4.90 22.81
CA PHE A 58 -14.97 3.90 21.80
C PHE A 58 -15.23 2.53 22.46
N ASP A 59 -16.19 1.80 21.92
CA ASP A 59 -16.31 0.37 22.17
C ASP A 59 -15.18 -0.34 21.40
N THR A 60 -14.31 -1.04 22.11
CA THR A 60 -13.09 -1.61 21.52
C THR A 60 -13.01 -3.12 21.72
N GLU A 61 -12.64 -3.83 20.66
CA GLU A 61 -12.37 -5.25 20.66
C GLU A 61 -10.95 -5.49 20.10
N ILE A 62 -10.30 -6.53 20.59
CA ILE A 62 -9.10 -7.11 19.98
C ILE A 62 -9.58 -8.37 19.27
N TRP A 63 -9.36 -8.45 17.97
CA TRP A 63 -9.58 -9.67 17.21
C TRP A 63 -8.27 -10.46 17.18
N ASP A 64 -8.26 -11.55 17.93
CA ASP A 64 -7.12 -12.46 17.93
C ASP A 64 -7.00 -13.15 16.57
N THR A 65 -5.77 -13.32 16.12
CA THR A 65 -5.42 -13.92 14.83
C THR A 65 -4.34 -14.97 15.00
N GLU A 66 -4.03 -15.70 13.93
CA GLU A 66 -2.87 -16.61 13.94
C GLU A 66 -1.53 -15.85 13.94
N GLY A 67 -1.53 -14.60 13.51
CA GLY A 67 -0.39 -13.69 13.51
C GLY A 67 -0.52 -12.58 14.56
N HIS A 68 -0.61 -11.33 14.12
CA HIS A 68 -0.74 -10.19 15.02
C HIS A 68 -2.20 -9.69 15.13
N PRO A 69 -2.60 -9.19 16.31
CA PRO A 69 -4.00 -8.84 16.56
C PRO A 69 -4.46 -7.64 15.72
N VAL A 70 -5.74 -7.66 15.35
CA VAL A 70 -6.44 -6.53 14.75
C VAL A 70 -7.26 -5.81 15.81
N ILE A 71 -7.17 -4.50 15.87
CA ILE A 71 -7.95 -3.67 16.77
C ILE A 71 -9.18 -3.17 16.02
N PHE A 72 -10.35 -3.52 16.51
CA PHE A 72 -11.61 -2.96 16.07
C PHE A 72 -12.16 -2.02 17.13
N ALA A 73 -12.62 -0.85 16.73
CA ALA A 73 -13.26 0.09 17.64
C ALA A 73 -14.42 0.81 16.96
N GLN A 74 -15.45 1.15 17.72
CA GLN A 74 -16.61 1.86 17.16
C GLN A 74 -17.19 2.88 18.13
N ASN A 75 -17.75 3.95 17.55
CA ASN A 75 -18.58 4.93 18.24
C ASN A 75 -19.77 5.23 17.32
N LEU A 76 -20.94 4.67 17.66
CA LEU A 76 -22.17 4.74 16.86
C LEU A 76 -23.20 5.68 17.50
N LYS A 77 -22.74 6.64 18.30
CA LYS A 77 -23.64 7.54 19.07
C LYS A 77 -24.26 8.67 18.25
N ALA A 78 -23.82 8.89 17.01
CA ALA A 78 -24.45 9.83 16.10
C ALA A 78 -25.89 9.41 15.75
N GLY A 79 -26.18 8.11 15.73
CA GLY A 79 -27.48 7.56 15.44
C GLY A 79 -27.59 6.95 14.04
N SER A 80 -28.66 6.19 13.80
CA SER A 80 -28.85 5.43 12.56
C SER A 80 -29.16 6.30 11.33
N GLU A 81 -29.53 7.56 11.53
CA GLU A 81 -29.77 8.53 10.47
C GLU A 81 -28.49 9.17 9.90
N PHE A 82 -27.36 8.97 10.57
CA PHE A 82 -26.06 9.44 10.12
C PHE A 82 -25.24 8.30 9.49
N PRO A 83 -24.42 8.61 8.49
CA PRO A 83 -23.59 7.60 7.86
C PRO A 83 -22.52 7.05 8.81
N THR A 84 -22.02 5.88 8.49
CA THR A 84 -20.91 5.23 9.19
C THR A 84 -19.66 5.29 8.31
N LEU A 85 -18.59 5.88 8.84
CA LEU A 85 -17.26 5.87 8.24
C LEU A 85 -16.39 4.84 8.96
N LEU A 86 -15.91 3.84 8.23
CA LEU A 86 -14.84 2.94 8.66
C LEU A 86 -13.50 3.57 8.26
N ILE A 87 -12.57 3.67 9.20
CA ILE A 87 -11.22 4.17 8.94
C ILE A 87 -10.23 3.02 9.15
N TYR A 88 -9.37 2.81 8.17
CA TYR A 88 -8.31 1.82 8.22
C TYR A 88 -6.96 2.49 8.42
N ASN A 89 -6.17 1.89 9.29
CA ASN A 89 -4.75 2.16 9.54
C ASN A 89 -4.04 0.86 9.93
N HIS A 90 -2.70 0.87 9.98
CA HIS A 90 -1.92 -0.17 10.63
C HIS A 90 -0.97 0.41 11.70
N TYR A 91 -0.55 -0.45 12.65
CA TYR A 91 0.32 -0.06 13.75
C TYR A 91 1.64 -0.82 13.77
N ASP A 92 1.79 -1.82 12.91
CA ASP A 92 3.07 -2.47 12.67
C ASP A 92 3.98 -1.62 11.80
N VAL A 93 5.25 -1.98 11.77
CA VAL A 93 6.29 -1.24 11.06
C VAL A 93 7.31 -2.20 10.45
N GLN A 94 8.00 -1.75 9.40
CA GLN A 94 9.11 -2.47 8.76
C GLN A 94 10.32 -2.63 9.70
N PRO A 95 11.18 -3.64 9.46
CA PRO A 95 12.51 -3.73 10.06
C PRO A 95 13.34 -2.46 9.85
N VAL A 96 14.33 -2.28 10.72
CA VAL A 96 15.15 -1.06 10.74
C VAL A 96 16.48 -1.21 10.00
N ASP A 97 16.75 -2.39 9.45
CA ASP A 97 18.00 -2.65 8.77
C ASP A 97 18.18 -1.84 7.46
N PRO A 98 19.39 -1.41 7.14
CA PRO A 98 20.60 -1.49 7.95
C PRO A 98 20.68 -0.40 9.04
N LEU A 99 20.87 -0.83 10.29
CA LEU A 99 20.80 0.06 11.48
C LEU A 99 21.93 1.10 11.49
N ASP A 100 23.09 0.80 10.92
CA ASP A 100 24.26 1.68 10.86
C ASP A 100 24.06 2.92 9.97
N LEU A 101 23.02 2.94 9.15
CA LEU A 101 22.65 4.10 8.32
C LEU A 101 21.65 5.05 9.01
N TRP A 102 21.15 4.70 10.19
CA TRP A 102 20.31 5.61 10.96
C TRP A 102 21.16 6.65 11.73
N VAL A 103 20.78 7.91 11.60
CA VAL A 103 21.45 9.03 12.31
C VAL A 103 21.11 9.03 13.81
N SER A 104 19.92 8.54 14.18
CA SER A 104 19.44 8.38 15.55
C SER A 104 18.76 7.01 15.71
N ASP A 105 18.57 6.56 16.97
CA ASP A 105 17.85 5.31 17.26
C ASP A 105 16.44 5.35 16.64
N PRO A 106 16.06 4.39 15.75
CA PRO A 106 14.78 4.40 15.05
C PRO A 106 13.55 4.32 15.96
N PHE A 107 13.70 3.89 17.22
CA PHE A 107 12.61 3.83 18.20
C PHE A 107 12.75 4.86 19.34
N LYS A 108 13.64 5.83 19.14
CA LYS A 108 13.77 7.00 20.01
C LYS A 108 13.51 8.27 19.19
N PRO A 109 12.21 8.65 19.02
CA PRO A 109 11.83 9.72 18.12
C PRO A 109 12.54 11.03 18.46
N GLU A 110 13.06 11.71 17.45
CA GLU A 110 13.74 12.99 17.55
C GLU A 110 13.19 13.99 16.54
N ILE A 111 13.13 15.26 16.93
CA ILE A 111 12.76 16.36 16.00
C ILE A 111 14.04 16.97 15.45
N ARG A 112 14.16 17.01 14.12
CA ARG A 112 15.21 17.72 13.39
C ARG A 112 14.55 18.50 12.26
N ASP A 113 14.81 19.79 12.14
CA ASP A 113 14.32 20.66 11.06
C ASP A 113 12.81 20.57 10.80
N GLY A 114 12.00 20.46 11.87
CA GLY A 114 10.54 20.34 11.77
C GLY A 114 10.03 18.94 11.36
N GLN A 115 10.92 17.97 11.24
CA GLN A 115 10.58 16.56 10.94
C GLN A 115 10.80 15.69 12.18
N ILE A 116 9.90 14.74 12.38
CA ILE A 116 10.00 13.71 13.44
C ILE A 116 10.61 12.46 12.81
N TYR A 117 11.80 12.08 13.26
CA TYR A 117 12.55 10.93 12.77
C TYR A 117 12.34 9.73 13.69
N ALA A 118 11.72 8.69 13.17
CA ALA A 118 11.58 7.38 13.79
C ALA A 118 11.03 6.37 12.77
N ARG A 119 11.24 5.08 13.00
CA ARG A 119 10.54 4.04 12.24
C ARG A 119 9.03 4.08 12.56
N GLY A 120 8.19 4.10 11.52
CA GLY A 120 6.75 4.27 11.64
C GLY A 120 6.30 5.74 11.75
N ALA A 121 7.22 6.71 11.67
CA ALA A 121 6.86 8.12 11.79
C ALA A 121 5.86 8.55 10.73
N GLN A 122 5.98 8.05 9.50
CA GLN A 122 5.03 8.22 8.42
C GLN A 122 4.18 6.96 8.24
N ASP A 123 4.79 5.79 8.15
CA ASP A 123 4.23 4.51 7.72
C ASP A 123 4.07 3.54 8.90
N ASN A 124 2.89 3.41 9.46
CA ASN A 124 1.66 4.20 9.34
C ASN A 124 1.29 4.88 10.66
N LYS A 125 2.14 4.79 11.72
CA LYS A 125 1.81 5.33 13.06
C LYS A 125 1.51 6.82 13.05
N GLY A 126 2.20 7.61 12.21
CA GLY A 126 1.91 9.05 12.09
C GLY A 126 0.52 9.30 11.55
N GLN A 127 0.14 8.57 10.51
CA GLN A 127 -1.18 8.69 9.88
C GLN A 127 -2.30 8.14 10.77
N CYS A 128 -2.06 7.03 11.44
CA CYS A 128 -2.94 6.52 12.48
C CYS A 128 -3.12 7.56 13.59
N PHE A 129 -2.03 8.15 14.06
CA PHE A 129 -2.05 9.06 15.20
C PHE A 129 -2.79 10.37 14.92
N TYR A 130 -2.58 11.01 13.77
CA TYR A 130 -3.35 12.22 13.46
C TYR A 130 -4.85 11.93 13.31
N THR A 131 -5.22 10.72 12.85
CA THR A 131 -6.61 10.25 12.83
C THR A 131 -7.19 10.19 14.24
N LEU A 132 -6.46 9.57 15.18
CA LEU A 132 -6.88 9.49 16.59
C LEU A 132 -7.00 10.89 17.22
N GLN A 133 -6.11 11.82 16.90
CA GLN A 133 -6.18 13.20 17.41
C GLN A 133 -7.40 13.96 16.87
N ALA A 134 -7.75 13.77 15.59
CA ALA A 134 -8.94 14.36 15.01
C ALA A 134 -10.21 13.89 15.75
N LEU A 135 -10.32 12.59 16.00
CA LEU A 135 -11.44 12.02 16.74
C LEU A 135 -11.48 12.51 18.21
N LYS A 136 -10.31 12.59 18.87
CA LYS A 136 -10.18 13.13 20.24
C LYS A 136 -10.69 14.56 20.34
N ASN A 137 -10.36 15.40 19.36
CA ASN A 137 -10.80 16.81 19.39
C ASN A 137 -12.29 16.95 19.12
N LEU A 138 -12.83 16.31 18.09
CA LEU A 138 -14.26 16.36 17.79
C LEU A 138 -15.12 15.91 18.98
N LEU A 139 -14.67 14.89 19.72
CA LEU A 139 -15.34 14.42 20.94
C LEU A 139 -15.23 15.41 22.11
N LYS A 140 -14.14 16.18 22.21
CA LYS A 140 -13.98 17.22 23.25
C LYS A 140 -14.91 18.41 23.01
N GLU A 141 -15.10 18.84 21.77
CA GLU A 141 -15.91 20.01 21.43
C GLU A 141 -17.39 19.77 21.64
N ASP A 142 -17.93 18.69 21.06
CA ASP A 142 -19.39 18.48 20.96
C ASP A 142 -19.90 17.35 21.86
N GLY A 143 -19.00 16.62 22.54
CA GLY A 143 -19.35 15.43 23.34
C GLY A 143 -19.81 14.22 22.50
N SER A 144 -19.97 14.40 21.19
CA SER A 144 -20.37 13.37 20.21
C SER A 144 -19.71 13.62 18.88
N LEU A 145 -19.57 12.57 18.07
CA LEU A 145 -19.05 12.68 16.69
C LEU A 145 -20.19 13.07 15.73
N PRO A 146 -19.91 13.83 14.64
CA PRO A 146 -20.92 14.24 13.66
C PRO A 146 -21.52 13.06 12.88
N ILE A 147 -20.81 11.94 12.80
CA ILE A 147 -21.20 10.69 12.12
C ILE A 147 -20.76 9.48 12.94
N ASN A 148 -21.26 8.31 12.61
CA ASN A 148 -20.79 7.08 13.20
C ASN A 148 -19.39 6.74 12.71
N ILE A 149 -18.50 6.38 13.62
CA ILE A 149 -17.10 6.01 13.30
C ILE A 149 -16.83 4.58 13.70
N LYS A 150 -16.17 3.85 12.81
CA LYS A 150 -15.53 2.57 13.07
C LYS A 150 -14.04 2.68 12.71
N LEU A 151 -13.20 1.95 13.43
CA LEU A 151 -11.76 1.85 13.20
C LEU A 151 -11.40 0.38 13.02
N CYS A 152 -10.60 0.09 12.02
CA CYS A 152 -9.92 -1.20 11.81
C CYS A 152 -8.42 -0.91 11.73
N ILE A 153 -7.69 -1.28 12.77
CA ILE A 153 -6.25 -0.98 12.86
C ILE A 153 -5.52 -2.32 12.98
N GLU A 154 -4.79 -2.72 11.94
CA GLU A 154 -4.11 -4.01 11.90
C GLU A 154 -2.64 -3.96 12.30
N GLY A 155 -2.07 -5.13 12.57
CA GLY A 155 -0.68 -5.30 12.99
C GLY A 155 0.14 -6.19 12.05
N GLU A 156 -0.27 -6.36 10.80
CA GLU A 156 0.38 -7.22 9.80
C GLU A 156 0.39 -6.63 8.38
N GLU A 157 0.16 -5.33 8.20
CA GLU A 157 0.18 -4.73 6.87
C GLU A 157 1.54 -4.96 6.19
N GLU A 158 2.61 -4.71 6.93
CA GLU A 158 4.00 -4.77 6.48
C GLU A 158 4.52 -6.19 6.18
N CYS A 159 3.72 -7.21 6.49
CA CYS A 159 3.97 -8.61 6.11
C CYS A 159 2.81 -9.25 5.32
N GLY A 160 1.90 -8.43 4.77
CA GLY A 160 0.92 -8.81 3.76
C GLY A 160 -0.48 -9.12 4.27
N SER A 161 -0.87 -8.68 5.48
CA SER A 161 -2.25 -8.68 6.02
C SER A 161 -2.98 -10.03 5.98
N VAL A 162 -2.23 -11.14 6.10
CA VAL A 162 -2.81 -12.49 5.96
C VAL A 162 -3.91 -12.75 6.98
N SER A 163 -3.68 -12.29 8.21
CA SER A 163 -4.64 -12.48 9.31
C SER A 163 -5.90 -11.65 9.14
N LEU A 164 -5.77 -10.39 8.74
CA LEU A 164 -6.93 -9.54 8.46
C LEU A 164 -7.74 -10.10 7.31
N SER A 165 -7.12 -10.45 6.17
CA SER A 165 -7.82 -11.09 5.03
C SER A 165 -8.63 -12.31 5.44
N SER A 166 -8.10 -13.13 6.37
CA SER A 166 -8.81 -14.31 6.91
C SER A 166 -10.06 -13.93 7.72
N LEU A 167 -10.00 -12.82 8.46
CA LEU A 167 -11.10 -12.35 9.33
C LEU A 167 -12.21 -11.62 8.58
N LEU A 168 -11.93 -11.02 7.42
CA LEU A 168 -12.89 -10.14 6.72
C LEU A 168 -14.25 -10.79 6.48
N LYS A 169 -14.26 -12.09 6.20
CA LYS A 169 -15.49 -12.83 5.94
C LYS A 169 -16.32 -13.02 7.20
N GLU A 170 -15.66 -13.34 8.30
CA GLU A 170 -16.27 -13.56 9.61
C GLU A 170 -16.78 -12.23 10.20
N LYS A 171 -15.96 -11.20 10.12
CA LYS A 171 -16.21 -9.86 10.70
C LYS A 171 -16.95 -8.89 9.78
N SER A 172 -17.52 -9.38 8.68
CA SER A 172 -18.21 -8.53 7.69
C SER A 172 -19.39 -7.74 8.23
N LYS A 173 -20.03 -8.21 9.32
CA LYS A 173 -21.13 -7.48 9.98
C LYS A 173 -20.62 -6.29 10.79
N GLU A 174 -19.56 -6.52 11.55
CA GLU A 174 -18.87 -5.50 12.35
C GLU A 174 -18.26 -4.44 11.46
N LEU A 175 -17.65 -4.84 10.35
CA LEU A 175 -16.99 -3.95 9.38
C LEU A 175 -17.96 -3.16 8.51
N LYS A 176 -19.23 -3.59 8.38
CA LYS A 176 -20.20 -2.91 7.51
C LYS A 176 -20.25 -1.41 7.79
N ALA A 177 -20.10 -0.60 6.74
CA ALA A 177 -20.08 0.85 6.78
C ALA A 177 -20.64 1.44 5.48
N ASP A 178 -20.95 2.73 5.45
CA ASP A 178 -21.33 3.44 4.23
C ASP A 178 -20.07 3.87 3.46
N TYR A 179 -19.04 4.27 4.19
CA TYR A 179 -17.76 4.77 3.66
C TYR A 179 -16.58 4.06 4.33
N LEU A 180 -15.50 3.92 3.56
CA LEU A 180 -14.20 3.43 4.05
C LEU A 180 -13.11 4.42 3.65
N ALA A 181 -12.40 4.97 4.62
CA ALA A 181 -11.19 5.74 4.40
C ALA A 181 -9.96 4.90 4.73
N ILE A 182 -9.12 4.69 3.74
CA ILE A 182 -7.78 4.10 3.91
C ILE A 182 -6.81 5.25 4.11
N VAL A 183 -6.29 5.36 5.33
CA VAL A 183 -5.40 6.48 5.69
C VAL A 183 -3.97 5.95 5.76
N ASP A 184 -3.42 5.66 4.57
CA ASP A 184 -2.14 4.98 4.40
C ASP A 184 -1.41 5.36 3.10
N LEU A 185 -1.80 6.47 2.51
CA LEU A 185 -1.22 6.93 1.24
C LEU A 185 -0.41 8.22 1.46
N GLY A 186 0.04 8.77 0.34
CA GLY A 186 0.79 10.02 0.30
C GLY A 186 0.13 11.07 -0.58
N ILE A 187 0.76 12.24 -0.59
CA ILE A 187 0.52 13.34 -1.53
C ILE A 187 1.78 13.55 -2.36
N ARG A 188 1.63 14.08 -3.56
CA ARG A 188 2.78 14.34 -4.43
C ARG A 188 3.74 15.38 -3.83
N SER A 189 3.19 16.43 -3.23
CA SER A 189 3.94 17.44 -2.47
C SER A 189 2.98 18.30 -1.66
N LEU A 190 3.49 19.11 -0.73
CA LEU A 190 2.71 20.10 0.02
C LEU A 190 2.04 21.16 -0.88
N ASN A 191 2.56 21.34 -2.07
CA ASN A 191 1.99 22.26 -3.06
C ASN A 191 0.90 21.63 -3.93
N HIS A 192 0.82 20.30 -3.95
CA HIS A 192 -0.11 19.54 -4.78
C HIS A 192 -0.84 18.49 -3.93
N PRO A 193 -1.75 18.94 -3.02
CA PRO A 193 -2.56 18.00 -2.25
C PRO A 193 -3.36 17.13 -3.21
N SER A 194 -3.41 15.84 -2.93
CA SER A 194 -4.03 14.88 -3.83
C SER A 194 -4.72 13.74 -3.07
N ILE A 195 -5.75 13.18 -3.70
CA ILE A 195 -6.43 11.97 -3.28
C ILE A 195 -6.12 10.89 -4.31
N THR A 196 -5.75 9.71 -3.84
CA THR A 196 -5.56 8.56 -4.70
C THR A 196 -6.91 7.94 -5.05
N LEU A 197 -7.27 7.92 -6.34
CA LEU A 197 -8.52 7.32 -6.81
C LEU A 197 -8.42 5.83 -7.04
N GLY A 198 -7.21 5.29 -7.21
CA GLY A 198 -7.05 3.88 -7.46
C GLY A 198 -5.64 3.37 -7.24
N ILE A 199 -5.58 2.09 -6.95
CA ILE A 199 -4.37 1.29 -6.81
C ILE A 199 -4.46 0.08 -7.73
N ARG A 200 -3.31 -0.41 -8.20
CA ARG A 200 -3.29 -1.61 -9.03
C ARG A 200 -3.43 -2.88 -8.18
N GLY A 201 -3.96 -3.93 -8.79
CA GLY A 201 -3.89 -5.27 -8.24
C GLY A 201 -2.51 -5.89 -8.40
N ILE A 202 -2.29 -7.05 -7.78
CA ILE A 202 -1.01 -7.77 -7.88
C ILE A 202 -1.23 -9.27 -7.88
N ILE A 203 -0.41 -9.97 -8.66
CA ILE A 203 -0.13 -11.41 -8.51
C ILE A 203 1.37 -11.64 -8.57
N THR A 204 1.83 -12.65 -7.86
CA THR A 204 3.24 -13.08 -7.87
C THR A 204 3.36 -14.58 -8.05
N MET A 205 4.46 -15.01 -8.67
CA MET A 205 4.71 -16.42 -8.93
C MET A 205 6.20 -16.71 -9.08
N ASP A 206 6.56 -17.96 -8.78
CA ASP A 206 7.87 -18.51 -9.12
C ASP A 206 7.76 -19.38 -10.36
N LEU A 207 8.68 -19.19 -11.31
CA LEU A 207 8.87 -20.01 -12.49
C LEU A 207 10.10 -20.89 -12.28
N GLU A 208 9.91 -22.20 -12.27
CA GLU A 208 10.96 -23.20 -12.12
C GLU A 208 11.14 -23.97 -13.42
N VAL A 209 12.35 -24.03 -13.91
CA VAL A 209 12.74 -24.84 -15.10
C VAL A 209 13.71 -25.92 -14.66
N LEU A 210 13.28 -27.16 -14.76
CA LEU A 210 14.04 -28.35 -14.39
C LEU A 210 14.62 -29.03 -15.64
N GLY A 211 15.91 -29.26 -15.65
CA GLY A 211 16.63 -29.99 -16.69
C GLY A 211 17.06 -31.37 -16.26
N ALA A 212 18.38 -31.62 -16.25
CA ALA A 212 18.94 -32.88 -15.78
C ALA A 212 18.78 -33.07 -14.27
N LYS A 213 18.98 -34.31 -13.77
CA LYS A 213 18.89 -34.63 -12.33
C LYS A 213 19.96 -33.91 -11.48
N THR A 214 21.08 -33.58 -12.08
CA THR A 214 22.21 -32.88 -11.45
C THR A 214 22.84 -31.95 -12.45
N ASP A 215 23.63 -30.98 -11.97
CA ASP A 215 24.49 -30.17 -12.81
C ASP A 215 25.39 -31.06 -13.71
N ALA A 216 25.57 -30.65 -14.94
CA ALA A 216 26.35 -31.38 -15.91
C ALA A 216 27.52 -30.54 -16.48
N HIS A 217 28.60 -31.18 -16.85
CA HIS A 217 29.74 -30.51 -17.52
C HIS A 217 29.31 -30.03 -18.91
N SER A 218 29.40 -28.70 -19.15
CA SER A 218 28.92 -28.09 -20.40
C SER A 218 29.75 -28.52 -21.66
N GLY A 219 31.01 -28.83 -21.49
CA GLY A 219 31.82 -29.35 -22.57
C GLY A 219 31.46 -30.76 -23.00
N SER A 220 31.07 -31.62 -22.06
CA SER A 220 30.68 -33.01 -22.34
C SER A 220 29.20 -33.17 -22.75
N ASN A 221 28.33 -32.26 -22.32
CA ASN A 221 26.86 -32.38 -22.47
C ASN A 221 26.24 -31.22 -23.23
N GLY A 222 27.01 -30.19 -23.58
CA GLY A 222 26.55 -29.09 -24.43
C GLY A 222 26.14 -29.61 -25.82
N GLY A 223 24.97 -29.17 -26.28
CA GLY A 223 24.36 -29.67 -27.53
C GLY A 223 23.59 -31.00 -27.35
N LEU A 224 23.68 -31.65 -26.20
CA LEU A 224 22.91 -32.86 -25.85
C LEU A 224 21.79 -32.56 -24.85
N LEU A 225 22.12 -31.92 -23.73
CA LEU A 225 21.18 -31.51 -22.72
C LEU A 225 20.61 -30.09 -23.05
N TYR A 226 19.31 -29.96 -22.94
CA TYR A 226 18.70 -28.62 -22.99
C TYR A 226 19.06 -27.85 -21.71
N ASN A 227 19.71 -26.71 -21.84
CA ASN A 227 20.12 -25.90 -20.69
C ASN A 227 18.93 -25.19 -20.09
N PRO A 228 18.58 -25.41 -18.81
CA PRO A 228 17.49 -24.71 -18.14
C PRO A 228 17.58 -23.18 -18.20
N ASN A 229 18.78 -22.61 -18.20
CA ASN A 229 18.94 -21.16 -18.36
C ASN A 229 18.49 -20.68 -19.77
N HIS A 230 18.79 -21.45 -20.84
CA HIS A 230 18.27 -21.11 -22.18
C HIS A 230 16.76 -21.18 -22.21
N ALA A 231 16.17 -22.26 -21.71
CA ALA A 231 14.72 -22.42 -21.64
C ALA A 231 14.04 -21.31 -20.84
N LEU A 232 14.63 -20.92 -19.69
CA LEU A 232 14.13 -19.83 -18.87
C LEU A 232 14.14 -18.51 -19.62
N ILE A 233 15.27 -18.15 -20.26
CA ILE A 233 15.40 -16.92 -21.04
C ILE A 233 14.39 -16.90 -22.21
N GLU A 234 14.24 -18.00 -22.94
CA GLU A 234 13.29 -18.12 -24.04
C GLU A 234 11.83 -17.93 -23.56
N LEU A 235 11.45 -18.57 -22.46
CA LEU A 235 10.12 -18.43 -21.87
C LEU A 235 9.84 -16.99 -21.40
N LEU A 236 10.79 -16.36 -20.73
CA LEU A 236 10.66 -14.98 -20.28
C LEU A 236 10.57 -14.00 -21.47
N ALA A 237 11.33 -14.24 -22.54
CA ALA A 237 11.27 -13.42 -23.75
C ALA A 237 9.93 -13.52 -24.50
N LEU A 238 9.22 -14.64 -24.38
CA LEU A 238 7.88 -14.80 -24.96
C LEU A 238 6.79 -14.00 -24.23
N LEU A 239 7.03 -13.56 -22.99
CA LEU A 239 6.01 -12.88 -22.20
C LEU A 239 5.68 -11.47 -22.70
N ARG A 240 6.61 -10.81 -23.41
CA ARG A 240 6.46 -9.42 -23.83
C ARG A 240 7.13 -9.19 -25.19
N ASP A 241 6.50 -8.39 -26.06
CA ASP A 241 7.09 -7.97 -27.31
C ASP A 241 8.00 -6.73 -27.17
N SER A 242 8.56 -6.28 -28.29
CA SER A 242 9.44 -5.11 -28.36
C SER A 242 8.73 -3.79 -28.03
N ASP A 243 7.40 -3.75 -28.10
CA ASP A 243 6.60 -2.57 -27.77
C ASP A 243 6.07 -2.57 -26.33
N GLY A 244 6.51 -3.57 -25.55
CA GLY A 244 6.16 -3.71 -24.14
C GLY A 244 4.81 -4.37 -23.88
N HIS A 245 4.12 -4.84 -24.93
CA HIS A 245 2.82 -5.49 -24.82
C HIS A 245 2.98 -6.94 -24.35
N ILE A 246 2.19 -7.34 -23.35
CA ILE A 246 2.22 -8.70 -22.77
C ILE A 246 1.59 -9.68 -23.77
N GLN A 247 2.33 -10.73 -24.13
CA GLN A 247 1.96 -11.69 -25.19
C GLN A 247 1.18 -12.91 -24.69
N VAL A 248 0.78 -12.92 -23.43
CA VAL A 248 -0.06 -13.98 -22.87
C VAL A 248 -1.48 -13.85 -23.43
N PRO A 249 -2.00 -14.88 -24.16
CA PRO A 249 -3.35 -14.81 -24.74
C PRO A 249 -4.41 -14.51 -23.67
N SER A 250 -5.36 -13.66 -24.02
CA SER A 250 -6.46 -13.22 -23.14
C SER A 250 -6.05 -12.43 -21.89
N PHE A 251 -4.80 -11.99 -21.80
CA PHE A 251 -4.34 -11.17 -20.68
C PHE A 251 -5.07 -9.83 -20.59
N TYR A 252 -5.41 -9.24 -21.74
CA TYR A 252 -6.04 -7.92 -21.83
C TYR A 252 -7.57 -7.96 -22.03
N ASP A 253 -8.20 -9.16 -22.08
CA ASP A 253 -9.64 -9.27 -22.42
C ASP A 253 -10.55 -8.45 -21.48
N ASP A 254 -10.17 -8.33 -20.22
CA ASP A 254 -10.94 -7.59 -19.21
C ASP A 254 -10.41 -6.15 -18.98
N VAL A 255 -9.37 -5.73 -19.70
CA VAL A 255 -8.79 -4.40 -19.55
C VAL A 255 -9.62 -3.39 -20.36
N LEU A 256 -10.24 -2.45 -19.67
CA LEU A 256 -11.00 -1.40 -20.33
C LEU A 256 -10.07 -0.40 -21.02
N PRO A 257 -10.47 0.13 -22.20
CA PRO A 257 -9.80 1.28 -22.78
C PRO A 257 -9.91 2.49 -21.83
N LEU A 258 -8.84 3.30 -21.77
CA LEU A 258 -8.90 4.57 -21.03
C LEU A 258 -9.94 5.50 -21.68
N SER A 259 -10.93 5.91 -20.91
CA SER A 259 -11.92 6.90 -21.33
C SER A 259 -11.28 8.30 -21.43
N VAL A 260 -12.00 9.25 -22.02
CA VAL A 260 -11.58 10.67 -22.02
C VAL A 260 -11.53 11.18 -20.59
N ASP A 261 -12.54 10.84 -19.77
CA ASP A 261 -12.62 11.25 -18.37
C ASP A 261 -11.44 10.69 -17.55
N ASP A 262 -11.03 9.42 -17.77
CA ASP A 262 -9.85 8.83 -17.12
C ASP A 262 -8.57 9.62 -17.47
N LYS A 263 -8.43 10.02 -18.74
CA LYS A 263 -7.28 10.81 -19.19
C LYS A 263 -7.26 12.22 -18.62
N GLU A 264 -8.42 12.83 -18.43
CA GLU A 264 -8.55 14.14 -17.77
C GLU A 264 -8.20 14.04 -16.27
N LEU A 265 -8.50 12.91 -15.62
CA LEU A 265 -8.08 12.64 -14.24
C LEU A 265 -6.55 12.49 -14.09
N ILE A 266 -5.85 12.06 -15.17
CA ILE A 266 -4.38 11.94 -15.24
C ILE A 266 -3.75 13.28 -15.73
N SER A 267 -4.30 14.41 -15.35
CA SER A 267 -3.88 15.74 -15.82
C SER A 267 -2.53 16.23 -15.28
N PHE A 268 -1.75 15.36 -14.63
CA PHE A 268 -0.39 15.71 -14.18
C PHE A 268 0.60 15.67 -15.34
N GLU A 269 1.44 16.70 -15.39
CA GLU A 269 2.62 16.68 -16.23
C GLU A 269 3.68 15.79 -15.60
N PHE A 270 4.16 14.79 -16.35
CA PHE A 270 5.25 13.91 -15.92
C PHE A 270 6.57 14.54 -16.36
N ASP A 271 7.41 14.91 -15.39
CA ASP A 271 8.74 15.45 -15.68
C ASP A 271 9.74 14.29 -15.89
N GLU A 272 10.06 14.02 -17.16
CA GLU A 272 11.03 12.96 -17.52
C GLU A 272 12.46 13.31 -17.07
N HIS A 273 12.80 14.59 -16.99
CA HIS A 273 14.13 15.03 -16.56
C HIS A 273 14.30 14.79 -15.06
N GLU A 274 13.36 15.26 -14.24
CA GLU A 274 13.35 15.03 -12.79
C GLU A 274 13.39 13.52 -12.47
N TYR A 275 12.57 12.73 -13.16
CA TYR A 275 12.56 11.27 -13.01
C TYR A 275 13.93 10.65 -13.35
N SER A 276 14.53 11.09 -14.46
CA SER A 276 15.81 10.56 -14.91
C SER A 276 16.96 10.94 -13.99
N GLU A 277 16.94 12.12 -13.40
CA GLU A 277 17.92 12.53 -12.39
C GLU A 277 17.77 11.71 -11.11
N MET A 278 16.54 11.48 -10.66
CA MET A 278 16.26 10.72 -9.44
C MET A 278 16.71 9.25 -9.55
N PHE A 279 16.40 8.59 -10.67
CA PHE A 279 16.64 7.16 -10.83
C PHE A 279 17.89 6.80 -11.67
N GLY A 280 18.54 7.77 -12.30
CA GLY A 280 19.63 7.51 -13.23
C GLY A 280 19.21 6.73 -14.48
N ALA A 281 17.90 6.73 -14.84
CA ALA A 281 17.33 5.94 -15.91
C ALA A 281 16.16 6.65 -16.59
N LEU A 282 15.98 6.43 -17.90
CA LEU A 282 14.84 6.97 -18.65
C LEU A 282 13.55 6.16 -18.36
N PRO A 283 12.36 6.80 -18.36
CA PRO A 283 11.07 6.15 -18.11
C PRO A 283 10.55 5.41 -19.37
N THR A 284 11.30 4.44 -19.87
CA THR A 284 11.02 3.72 -21.13
C THR A 284 10.32 2.37 -20.95
N GLY A 285 9.99 1.98 -19.71
CA GLY A 285 9.30 0.72 -19.40
C GLY A 285 7.84 0.69 -19.85
N GLY A 286 7.26 -0.51 -19.95
CA GLY A 286 5.84 -0.73 -20.26
C GLY A 286 5.48 -0.54 -21.73
N GLU A 287 4.18 -0.38 -22.00
CA GLU A 287 3.60 -0.31 -23.36
C GLU A 287 3.87 1.06 -24.01
N LYS A 288 4.62 1.08 -25.12
CA LYS A 288 5.09 2.31 -25.78
C LYS A 288 4.01 3.28 -26.24
N ASN A 289 2.80 2.80 -26.48
CA ASN A 289 1.68 3.59 -26.97
C ASN A 289 0.98 4.44 -25.91
N TYR A 290 1.44 4.37 -24.66
CA TYR A 290 0.90 5.07 -23.51
C TYR A 290 1.94 6.02 -22.88
N SER A 291 1.48 7.13 -22.31
CA SER A 291 2.33 8.04 -21.55
C SER A 291 2.91 7.36 -20.30
N PRO A 292 3.99 7.89 -19.69
CA PRO A 292 4.56 7.31 -18.48
C PRO A 292 3.55 7.11 -17.34
N LEU A 293 2.67 8.07 -17.09
CA LEU A 293 1.65 7.96 -16.05
C LEU A 293 0.56 6.95 -16.41
N GLU A 294 0.08 6.92 -17.67
CA GLU A 294 -0.85 5.89 -18.11
C GLU A 294 -0.26 4.48 -17.92
N ARG A 295 1.02 4.28 -18.28
CA ARG A 295 1.70 2.99 -18.11
C ARG A 295 1.80 2.58 -16.64
N ASN A 296 2.14 3.52 -15.77
CA ASN A 296 2.32 3.24 -14.35
C ASN A 296 0.99 3.07 -13.61
N TRP A 297 -0.02 3.86 -13.93
CA TRP A 297 -1.25 3.95 -13.15
C TRP A 297 -2.41 3.12 -13.70
N MET A 298 -2.54 3.07 -15.03
CA MET A 298 -3.75 2.60 -15.68
C MET A 298 -3.55 1.38 -16.60
N ARG A 299 -2.30 0.94 -16.75
CA ARG A 299 -1.99 -0.23 -17.56
C ARG A 299 -1.44 -1.38 -16.70
N PRO A 300 -1.79 -2.63 -17.04
CA PRO A 300 -1.19 -3.76 -16.37
C PRO A 300 0.27 -3.89 -16.78
N THR A 301 1.09 -4.42 -15.88
CA THR A 301 2.50 -4.71 -16.16
C THR A 301 2.85 -6.13 -15.76
N LEU A 302 3.90 -6.66 -16.39
CA LEU A 302 4.53 -7.93 -16.02
C LEU A 302 6.03 -7.69 -15.87
N GLU A 303 6.52 -7.95 -14.66
CA GLU A 303 7.90 -7.71 -14.29
C GLU A 303 8.63 -8.99 -13.89
N ILE A 304 9.90 -9.06 -14.24
CA ILE A 304 10.82 -10.12 -13.83
C ILE A 304 11.60 -9.59 -12.63
N ASN A 305 11.24 -10.05 -11.44
CA ASN A 305 11.79 -9.54 -10.17
C ASN A 305 13.10 -10.24 -9.77
N GLY A 306 13.39 -11.39 -10.35
CA GLY A 306 14.62 -12.11 -10.06
C GLY A 306 14.85 -13.26 -11.03
N ILE A 307 16.13 -13.56 -11.31
CA ILE A 307 16.56 -14.70 -12.12
C ILE A 307 17.73 -15.37 -11.38
N THR A 308 17.65 -16.70 -11.26
CA THR A 308 18.71 -17.49 -10.64
C THR A 308 18.92 -18.78 -11.44
N GLY A 309 20.18 -19.09 -11.81
CA GLY A 309 20.53 -20.33 -12.49
C GLY A 309 22.02 -20.41 -12.82
N GLY A 310 22.61 -21.57 -12.67
CA GLY A 310 24.04 -21.80 -12.92
C GLY A 310 24.95 -21.28 -11.80
N TYR A 311 26.19 -20.94 -12.16
CA TYR A 311 27.22 -20.52 -11.22
C TYR A 311 27.33 -19.00 -11.14
N SER A 312 27.19 -18.45 -9.94
CA SER A 312 27.28 -17.01 -9.65
C SER A 312 28.48 -16.64 -8.76
N GLY A 313 29.32 -17.59 -8.37
CA GLY A 313 30.54 -17.34 -7.56
C GLY A 313 31.69 -16.70 -8.35
N SER A 314 32.78 -16.38 -7.66
CA SER A 314 33.99 -15.85 -8.29
C SER A 314 34.62 -16.88 -9.22
N GLY A 315 35.20 -16.42 -10.36
CA GLY A 315 35.76 -17.27 -11.39
C GLY A 315 34.71 -17.82 -12.36
N PHE A 316 34.99 -18.96 -12.97
CA PHE A 316 34.14 -19.57 -14.00
C PHE A 316 33.96 -21.07 -13.77
N LYS A 317 32.71 -21.56 -13.92
CA LYS A 317 32.39 -23.00 -13.88
C LYS A 317 31.72 -23.40 -15.18
N THR A 318 32.31 -24.36 -15.91
CA THR A 318 31.73 -24.88 -17.16
C THR A 318 30.57 -25.84 -16.88
N VAL A 319 29.41 -25.31 -16.55
CA VAL A 319 28.25 -26.06 -16.06
C VAL A 319 26.99 -25.82 -16.89
N ILE A 320 26.21 -26.85 -17.10
CA ILE A 320 24.77 -26.80 -17.42
C ILE A 320 24.05 -27.04 -16.11
N PRO A 321 23.31 -26.08 -15.53
CA PRO A 321 22.64 -26.26 -14.26
C PRO A 321 21.50 -27.27 -14.38
N ALA A 322 21.16 -27.92 -13.28
CA ALA A 322 20.00 -28.80 -13.19
C ALA A 322 18.69 -27.98 -13.13
N VAL A 323 18.74 -26.75 -12.60
CA VAL A 323 17.57 -25.91 -12.34
C VAL A 323 17.88 -24.45 -12.70
N ALA A 324 16.86 -23.77 -13.24
CA ALA A 324 16.84 -22.31 -13.36
C ALA A 324 15.51 -21.78 -12.82
N LEU A 325 15.54 -20.61 -12.18
CA LEU A 325 14.39 -20.02 -11.47
C LEU A 325 14.19 -18.56 -11.89
N ALA A 326 12.93 -18.13 -11.96
CA ALA A 326 12.60 -16.70 -12.03
C ALA A 326 11.45 -16.37 -11.07
N LYS A 327 11.46 -15.11 -10.59
CA LYS A 327 10.34 -14.50 -9.86
C LYS A 327 9.65 -13.53 -10.78
N ILE A 328 8.31 -13.65 -10.87
CA ILE A 328 7.49 -12.83 -11.77
C ILE A 328 6.37 -12.20 -10.96
N SER A 329 6.12 -10.93 -11.21
CA SER A 329 4.93 -10.24 -10.72
C SER A 329 4.15 -9.60 -11.85
N CYS A 330 2.82 -9.56 -11.73
CA CYS A 330 1.98 -8.75 -12.60
C CYS A 330 1.22 -7.73 -11.77
N ARG A 331 1.26 -6.46 -12.19
CA ARG A 331 0.33 -5.45 -11.69
C ARG A 331 -0.91 -5.49 -12.57
N LEU A 332 -2.08 -5.48 -11.92
CA LEU A 332 -3.37 -5.64 -12.57
C LEU A 332 -4.17 -4.34 -12.50
N VAL A 333 -5.06 -4.13 -13.47
CA VAL A 333 -5.95 -2.97 -13.50
C VAL A 333 -7.40 -3.39 -13.22
N PRO A 334 -8.33 -2.45 -12.99
CA PRO A 334 -9.74 -2.77 -12.75
C PRO A 334 -10.30 -3.80 -13.75
N ASN A 335 -11.19 -4.66 -13.28
CA ASN A 335 -11.82 -5.80 -13.96
C ASN A 335 -10.93 -7.01 -14.24
N GLN A 336 -9.60 -6.92 -14.14
CA GLN A 336 -8.77 -8.12 -14.19
C GLN A 336 -8.94 -8.94 -12.90
N ASP A 337 -9.31 -10.19 -13.03
CA ASP A 337 -9.38 -11.13 -11.91
C ASP A 337 -8.00 -11.75 -11.67
N PRO A 338 -7.41 -11.58 -10.46
CA PRO A 338 -6.06 -12.07 -10.15
C PRO A 338 -5.89 -13.57 -10.41
N GLU A 339 -6.87 -14.40 -10.01
CA GLU A 339 -6.78 -15.84 -10.22
C GLU A 339 -6.86 -16.22 -11.70
N LYS A 340 -7.71 -15.53 -12.49
CA LYS A 340 -7.79 -15.72 -13.95
C LYS A 340 -6.44 -15.40 -14.59
N ILE A 341 -5.87 -14.22 -14.29
CA ILE A 341 -4.60 -13.80 -14.89
C ILE A 341 -3.44 -14.71 -14.47
N ALA A 342 -3.37 -15.10 -13.19
CA ALA A 342 -2.36 -16.04 -12.71
C ALA A 342 -2.41 -17.37 -13.47
N ARG A 343 -3.62 -17.92 -13.69
CA ARG A 343 -3.81 -19.15 -14.49
C ARG A 343 -3.41 -18.97 -15.96
N LEU A 344 -3.72 -17.81 -16.58
CA LEU A 344 -3.34 -17.53 -17.96
C LEU A 344 -1.82 -17.50 -18.12
N VAL A 345 -1.10 -16.80 -17.25
CA VAL A 345 0.37 -16.72 -17.27
C VAL A 345 0.99 -18.10 -17.03
N LYS A 346 0.52 -18.82 -16.00
CA LYS A 346 0.96 -20.19 -15.72
C LYS A 346 0.79 -21.13 -16.93
N ASN A 347 -0.41 -21.18 -17.47
CA ASN A 347 -0.71 -22.07 -18.61
C ASN A 347 0.11 -21.70 -19.85
N PHE A 348 0.34 -20.41 -20.08
CA PHE A 348 1.16 -19.94 -21.19
C PHE A 348 2.60 -20.42 -21.05
N LEU A 349 3.21 -20.26 -19.88
CA LEU A 349 4.59 -20.68 -19.63
C LEU A 349 4.74 -22.22 -19.70
N GLU A 350 3.85 -22.98 -19.06
CA GLU A 350 3.90 -24.43 -19.06
C GLU A 350 3.66 -25.02 -20.47
N LYS A 351 2.76 -24.42 -21.27
CA LYS A 351 2.47 -24.84 -22.63
C LYS A 351 3.65 -24.61 -23.59
N ASN A 352 4.39 -23.54 -23.38
CA ASN A 352 5.55 -23.18 -24.22
C ASN A 352 6.88 -23.78 -23.73
N ALA A 353 6.83 -24.71 -22.76
CA ALA A 353 8.00 -25.39 -22.28
C ALA A 353 8.77 -26.09 -23.42
N PRO A 354 10.06 -25.78 -23.61
CA PRO A 354 10.87 -26.48 -24.62
C PRO A 354 10.97 -27.98 -24.32
N LYS A 355 11.00 -28.79 -25.37
CA LYS A 355 11.18 -30.24 -25.22
C LYS A 355 12.56 -30.52 -24.57
N GLY A 356 12.57 -31.29 -23.50
CA GLY A 356 13.80 -31.66 -22.78
C GLY A 356 13.96 -31.01 -21.40
N VAL A 357 13.07 -30.10 -21.06
CA VAL A 357 12.96 -29.54 -19.69
C VAL A 357 11.55 -29.70 -19.15
N LYS A 358 11.39 -29.62 -17.84
CA LYS A 358 10.09 -29.53 -17.18
C LYS A 358 9.93 -28.13 -16.59
N VAL A 359 8.78 -27.53 -16.83
CA VAL A 359 8.42 -26.19 -16.34
C VAL A 359 7.31 -26.34 -15.29
N ASN A 360 7.54 -25.72 -14.12
CA ASN A 360 6.54 -25.63 -13.06
C ASN A 360 6.35 -24.13 -12.73
N VAL A 361 5.09 -23.70 -12.59
CA VAL A 361 4.76 -22.36 -12.12
C VAL A 361 4.03 -22.46 -10.79
N HIS A 362 4.62 -21.87 -9.75
CA HIS A 362 4.10 -21.84 -8.40
C HIS A 362 3.47 -20.47 -8.13
N LEU A 363 2.13 -20.44 -8.04
CA LEU A 363 1.38 -19.23 -7.75
C LEU A 363 1.45 -18.94 -6.25
N HIS A 364 1.79 -17.71 -5.86
CA HIS A 364 1.78 -17.30 -4.47
C HIS A 364 0.36 -16.89 -4.04
N LYS A 365 0.07 -17.04 -2.75
CA LYS A 365 -1.12 -16.48 -2.10
C LYS A 365 -0.87 -14.99 -1.81
N GLY A 366 -1.93 -14.24 -1.55
CA GLY A 366 -1.81 -12.81 -1.20
C GLY A 366 -1.88 -11.85 -2.40
N GLY A 367 -2.31 -12.35 -3.56
CA GLY A 367 -2.68 -11.47 -4.68
C GLY A 367 -3.93 -10.65 -4.37
N GLY A 368 -4.04 -9.44 -4.93
CA GLY A 368 -5.19 -8.56 -4.72
C GLY A 368 -5.73 -7.97 -6.02
N LYS A 369 -7.02 -7.64 -6.00
CA LYS A 369 -7.67 -6.91 -7.09
C LYS A 369 -7.25 -5.44 -7.09
N ALA A 370 -7.29 -4.81 -8.26
CA ALA A 370 -7.21 -3.37 -8.35
C ALA A 370 -8.44 -2.72 -7.70
N LEU A 371 -8.26 -1.54 -7.15
CA LEU A 371 -9.34 -0.69 -6.64
C LEU A 371 -9.41 0.58 -7.49
N HIS A 372 -10.63 1.02 -7.79
CA HIS A 372 -10.89 2.32 -8.39
C HIS A 372 -12.08 2.97 -7.70
N SER A 373 -11.84 4.08 -7.01
CA SER A 373 -12.84 4.84 -6.28
C SER A 373 -13.62 5.76 -7.23
N ASN A 374 -14.91 5.92 -6.98
CA ASN A 374 -15.73 6.84 -7.76
C ASN A 374 -15.39 8.30 -7.37
N PRO A 375 -14.87 9.14 -8.30
CA PRO A 375 -14.46 10.52 -8.02
C PRO A 375 -15.62 11.43 -7.56
N THR A 376 -16.87 11.04 -7.84
CA THR A 376 -18.08 11.79 -7.46
C THR A 376 -18.76 11.25 -6.21
N SER A 377 -18.23 10.20 -5.58
CA SER A 377 -18.80 9.68 -4.34
C SER A 377 -18.71 10.69 -3.20
N LYS A 378 -19.68 10.62 -2.29
CA LYS A 378 -19.77 11.60 -1.19
C LYS A 378 -18.52 11.62 -0.31
N VAL A 379 -17.92 10.46 -0.06
CA VAL A 379 -16.70 10.37 0.74
C VAL A 379 -15.50 10.98 0.02
N VAL A 380 -15.32 10.72 -1.28
CA VAL A 380 -14.23 11.33 -2.06
C VAL A 380 -14.40 12.85 -2.14
N CYS A 381 -15.62 13.34 -2.39
CA CYS A 381 -15.90 14.77 -2.43
C CYS A 381 -15.63 15.46 -1.08
N ALA A 382 -16.02 14.84 0.04
CA ALA A 382 -15.78 15.38 1.38
C ALA A 382 -14.29 15.49 1.70
N PHE A 383 -13.51 14.47 1.40
CA PHE A 383 -12.05 14.52 1.56
C PHE A 383 -11.41 15.53 0.61
N LYS A 384 -11.83 15.60 -0.65
CA LYS A 384 -11.32 16.58 -1.63
C LYS A 384 -11.54 18.02 -1.15
N GLU A 385 -12.73 18.32 -0.61
CA GLU A 385 -13.03 19.63 -0.02
C GLU A 385 -12.14 19.89 1.20
N ALA A 386 -12.02 18.92 2.12
CA ALA A 386 -11.18 19.04 3.31
C ALA A 386 -9.70 19.32 2.97
N TYR A 387 -9.13 18.56 2.02
CA TYR A 387 -7.76 18.82 1.54
C TYR A 387 -7.64 20.23 0.96
N SER A 388 -8.60 20.64 0.12
CA SER A 388 -8.56 21.98 -0.51
C SER A 388 -8.62 23.10 0.52
N GLU A 389 -9.47 22.95 1.56
CA GLU A 389 -9.58 23.92 2.65
C GLU A 389 -8.30 23.97 3.52
N VAL A 390 -7.73 22.81 3.88
CA VAL A 390 -6.54 22.71 4.75
C VAL A 390 -5.30 23.21 4.06
N PHE A 391 -5.08 22.83 2.81
CA PHE A 391 -3.91 23.23 2.05
C PHE A 391 -4.07 24.58 1.35
N GLN A 392 -5.27 25.16 1.33
CA GLN A 392 -5.61 26.39 0.59
C GLN A 392 -5.20 26.32 -0.89
N LYS A 393 -5.35 25.13 -1.47
CA LYS A 393 -5.02 24.78 -2.86
C LYS A 393 -6.02 23.76 -3.39
N PRO A 394 -6.30 23.76 -4.69
CA PRO A 394 -7.14 22.72 -5.28
C PRO A 394 -6.54 21.32 -4.99
N CYS A 395 -7.37 20.43 -4.47
CA CYS A 395 -6.98 19.03 -4.33
C CYS A 395 -7.17 18.31 -5.67
N ASN A 396 -6.12 17.63 -6.10
CA ASN A 396 -6.09 16.88 -7.35
C ASN A 396 -6.40 15.39 -7.11
N PHE A 397 -6.66 14.67 -8.18
CA PHE A 397 -6.74 13.23 -8.16
C PHE A 397 -5.46 12.62 -8.75
N VAL A 398 -5.00 11.54 -8.15
CA VAL A 398 -3.87 10.73 -8.61
C VAL A 398 -4.25 9.25 -8.59
N PHE A 399 -3.44 8.43 -9.23
CA PHE A 399 -3.51 6.98 -9.10
C PHE A 399 -2.16 6.48 -8.60
N GLU A 400 -2.15 5.30 -8.01
CA GLU A 400 -0.93 4.68 -7.50
C GLU A 400 -0.65 3.37 -8.24
N GLY A 401 0.60 3.22 -8.67
CA GLY A 401 1.06 2.00 -9.34
C GLY A 401 1.25 0.82 -8.39
N ALA A 402 1.38 1.08 -7.10
CA ALA A 402 1.49 0.08 -6.05
C ALA A 402 0.15 -0.63 -5.79
N SER A 403 0.20 -1.62 -4.91
CA SER A 403 -0.97 -2.44 -4.54
C SER A 403 -0.99 -2.63 -3.02
N ILE A 404 -2.18 -2.52 -2.46
CA ILE A 404 -2.48 -2.84 -1.06
C ILE A 404 -3.62 -3.87 -1.09
N PRO A 405 -3.33 -5.17 -1.18
CA PRO A 405 -4.34 -6.21 -1.45
C PRO A 405 -5.51 -6.21 -0.46
N VAL A 406 -5.23 -6.07 0.82
CA VAL A 406 -6.23 -6.09 1.90
C VAL A 406 -7.27 -4.96 1.77
N VAL A 407 -6.88 -3.81 1.23
CA VAL A 407 -7.76 -2.64 1.08
C VAL A 407 -8.96 -2.93 0.18
N THR A 408 -8.72 -3.60 -0.94
CA THR A 408 -9.80 -3.99 -1.85
C THR A 408 -10.73 -5.01 -1.20
N GLU A 409 -10.16 -5.99 -0.49
CA GLU A 409 -10.93 -7.00 0.24
C GLU A 409 -11.76 -6.37 1.38
N LEU A 410 -11.17 -5.43 2.13
CA LEU A 410 -11.83 -4.70 3.20
C LEU A 410 -13.01 -3.86 2.67
N GLY A 411 -12.83 -3.16 1.54
CA GLY A 411 -13.90 -2.41 0.89
C GLY A 411 -15.08 -3.31 0.49
N LEU A 412 -14.81 -4.48 -0.05
CA LEU A 412 -15.83 -5.48 -0.40
C LEU A 412 -16.53 -6.04 0.85
N ALA A 413 -15.79 -6.36 1.92
CA ALA A 413 -16.34 -6.88 3.18
C ALA A 413 -17.21 -5.84 3.88
N ALA A 414 -16.76 -4.58 3.93
CA ALA A 414 -17.49 -3.45 4.50
C ALA A 414 -18.69 -3.02 3.64
N LYS A 415 -18.73 -3.39 2.36
CA LYS A 415 -19.70 -2.90 1.36
C LYS A 415 -19.74 -1.39 1.29
N ALA A 416 -18.61 -0.73 1.40
CA ALA A 416 -18.44 0.69 1.54
C ALA A 416 -17.89 1.35 0.26
N GLU A 417 -18.25 2.61 0.03
CA GLU A 417 -17.54 3.46 -0.92
C GLU A 417 -16.17 3.82 -0.33
N VAL A 418 -15.10 3.64 -1.11
CA VAL A 418 -13.72 3.75 -0.64
C VAL A 418 -13.10 5.08 -1.05
N VAL A 419 -12.34 5.69 -0.15
CA VAL A 419 -11.42 6.79 -0.44
C VAL A 419 -10.02 6.42 0.08
N LEU A 420 -9.00 6.69 -0.73
CA LEU A 420 -7.60 6.43 -0.43
C LEU A 420 -6.90 7.76 -0.17
N VAL A 421 -6.46 7.98 1.07
CA VAL A 421 -5.92 9.26 1.52
C VAL A 421 -4.67 9.07 2.39
N GLY A 422 -3.90 10.13 2.52
CA GLY A 422 -2.72 10.16 3.39
C GLY A 422 -1.90 11.41 3.15
N LEU A 423 -0.84 11.60 3.93
CA LEU A 423 0.05 12.75 3.85
C LEU A 423 1.53 12.39 3.78
N GLY A 424 1.84 11.15 3.38
CA GLY A 424 3.21 10.76 3.06
C GLY A 424 3.78 11.58 1.91
N LEU A 425 5.08 11.86 1.94
CA LEU A 425 5.83 12.48 0.85
C LEU A 425 6.84 11.49 0.27
N PRO A 426 7.23 11.64 -1.01
CA PRO A 426 8.20 10.74 -1.64
C PRO A 426 9.58 10.68 -0.95
N ASP A 427 9.94 11.72 -0.21
CA ASP A 427 11.22 11.86 0.50
C ASP A 427 11.16 11.46 1.98
N ASP A 428 10.04 10.92 2.47
CA ASP A 428 9.89 10.49 3.87
C ASP A 428 10.72 9.26 4.24
N CYS A 429 11.41 8.63 3.30
CA CYS A 429 12.25 7.45 3.50
C CYS A 429 11.51 6.27 4.13
N ILE A 430 10.25 6.03 3.77
CA ILE A 430 9.52 4.83 4.22
C ILE A 430 10.29 3.57 3.80
N HIS A 431 10.25 2.51 4.64
CA HIS A 431 10.99 1.25 4.47
C HIS A 431 12.53 1.41 4.39
N ALA A 432 13.06 2.61 4.69
CA ALA A 432 14.47 2.93 4.65
C ALA A 432 14.96 3.54 5.97
N PRO A 433 16.28 3.61 6.23
CA PRO A 433 16.83 4.37 7.34
C PRO A 433 16.46 5.87 7.28
N ASN A 434 16.28 6.46 8.46
CA ASN A 434 15.91 7.88 8.65
C ASN A 434 14.50 8.22 8.14
N GLU A 435 13.57 7.26 8.20
CA GLU A 435 12.16 7.55 8.02
C GLU A 435 11.73 8.73 8.88
N HIS A 436 10.91 9.62 8.32
CA HIS A 436 10.49 10.83 9.01
C HIS A 436 9.11 11.31 8.57
N PHE A 437 8.50 12.16 9.41
CA PHE A 437 7.22 12.77 9.14
C PHE A 437 7.18 14.22 9.64
N GLY A 438 6.68 15.15 8.83
CA GLY A 438 6.61 16.57 9.19
C GLY A 438 5.63 16.86 10.32
N ILE A 439 6.03 17.67 11.29
CA ILE A 439 5.14 18.19 12.34
C ILE A 439 3.96 18.94 11.71
N ASP A 440 4.19 19.68 10.65
CA ASP A 440 3.15 20.40 9.90
C ASP A 440 2.18 19.44 9.21
N ARG A 441 2.64 18.25 8.78
CA ARG A 441 1.78 17.22 8.20
C ARG A 441 0.97 16.48 9.26
N LEU A 442 1.50 16.32 10.46
CA LEU A 442 0.73 15.81 11.60
C LEU A 442 -0.46 16.74 11.90
N GLU A 443 -0.22 18.08 11.94
CA GLU A 443 -1.28 19.10 12.06
C GLU A 443 -2.26 19.03 10.89
N LYS A 444 -1.77 19.04 9.63
CA LYS A 444 -2.62 19.01 8.43
C LYS A 444 -3.46 17.73 8.34
N GLY A 445 -2.90 16.59 8.73
CA GLY A 445 -3.63 15.32 8.78
C GLY A 445 -4.79 15.38 9.77
N TYR A 446 -4.52 15.86 10.97
CA TYR A 446 -5.55 16.11 11.98
C TYR A 446 -6.66 17.02 11.43
N LEU A 447 -6.31 18.16 10.82
CA LEU A 447 -7.28 19.10 10.25
C LEU A 447 -8.11 18.45 9.14
N THR A 448 -7.46 17.70 8.26
CA THR A 448 -8.13 17.04 7.11
C THR A 448 -9.13 15.99 7.57
N ILE A 449 -8.75 15.11 8.48
CA ILE A 449 -9.65 14.07 9.00
C ILE A 449 -10.83 14.70 9.75
N ALA A 450 -10.58 15.65 10.65
CA ALA A 450 -11.63 16.33 11.39
C ALA A 450 -12.64 17.00 10.43
N ARG A 451 -12.13 17.73 9.46
CA ARG A 451 -12.96 18.44 8.49
C ARG A 451 -13.75 17.52 7.58
N ALA A 452 -13.15 16.43 7.08
CA ALA A 452 -13.86 15.44 6.27
C ALA A 452 -15.00 14.77 7.03
N ILE A 453 -14.80 14.43 8.30
CA ILE A 453 -15.84 13.86 9.17
C ILE A 453 -17.02 14.86 9.32
N GLU A 454 -16.73 16.15 9.55
CA GLU A 454 -17.79 17.18 9.63
C GLU A 454 -18.55 17.35 8.31
N LEU A 455 -17.85 17.32 7.17
CA LEU A 455 -18.47 17.45 5.85
C LEU A 455 -19.39 16.26 5.55
N LEU A 456 -19.02 15.05 5.95
CA LEU A 456 -19.83 13.86 5.81
C LEU A 456 -21.10 13.91 6.69
N GLY A 457 -21.05 14.61 7.82
CA GLY A 457 -22.18 14.80 8.74
C GLY A 457 -23.20 15.87 8.31
N LYS A 458 -22.86 16.71 7.32
CA LYS A 458 -23.80 17.68 6.78
C LYS A 458 -24.92 16.97 6.02
N LYS A 459 -26.18 17.30 6.35
CA LYS A 459 -27.39 16.81 5.68
C LYS A 459 -27.57 17.42 4.29
#